data_fdcdc03cb70c165d960d83d84a0b3c03
#
_entry.id   fdcdc03cb70c165d960d83d84a0b3c03
#
_cell.length_a   1.000
_cell.length_b   1.000
_cell.length_c   1.000
_cell.angle_alpha   90.00
_cell.angle_beta   90.00
_cell.angle_gamma   90.00
#
_symmetry.space_group_name_H-M   'P 1'
#
loop_
_entity.id
_entity.type
_entity.pdbx_description
1 polymer ?
#
loop_
_entity_poly.entity_id
_entity_poly.type
_entity_poly.pdbx_seq_one_letter_code
_entity_poly.pdbx_strand_id
1 'polypeptide(L)'
;MGFLTGKTAIITGAGRAVLSDGTCGSIGYGIATAYAKEGCNLVITGRNLKKLEDAKEELERLYGIQVLICQADVSDGADNEAVVNGVIKQTIDTFGRIDVLINNAQASASGVPLATHTTENFNLAMFSGLYACFYYMKACYPYLKETKGSVINFASGAGLFGNYGQCSYAAAKEGIRGLSRVAATEWGPDGINVNVICPIAWTAQLENFQKAYPDAFKANVKMPPMGHYGDSEKEIGRVCVQLANPDFKYLTGETLTLEGGMGLRP
;
A
#
# COMPACT_ATOMS: atom_id res chain seq x y z
N MET A 1 -3.25 4.50 -25.04
CA MET A 1 -3.99 4.68 -23.78
C MET A 1 -3.76 3.42 -22.95
N GLY A 2 -3.44 3.58 -21.66
CA GLY A 2 -3.27 2.44 -20.76
C GLY A 2 -4.59 1.72 -20.49
N PHE A 3 -4.54 0.48 -20.04
CA PHE A 3 -5.74 -0.32 -19.73
C PHE A 3 -6.49 0.13 -18.47
N LEU A 4 -5.93 1.09 -17.72
CA LEU A 4 -6.56 1.73 -16.57
C LEU A 4 -7.23 3.08 -16.92
N THR A 5 -7.18 3.52 -18.17
CA THR A 5 -7.83 4.77 -18.59
C THR A 5 -9.33 4.75 -18.27
N GLY A 6 -9.81 5.79 -17.56
CA GLY A 6 -11.20 5.92 -17.11
C GLY A 6 -11.58 5.04 -15.92
N LYS A 7 -10.63 4.31 -15.34
CA LYS A 7 -10.79 3.58 -14.08
C LYS A 7 -10.40 4.44 -12.89
N THR A 8 -10.82 4.04 -11.69
CA THR A 8 -10.54 4.74 -10.43
C THR A 8 -9.86 3.79 -9.46
N ALA A 9 -8.70 4.21 -8.92
CA ALA A 9 -7.96 3.48 -7.91
C ALA A 9 -7.88 4.27 -6.60
N ILE A 10 -8.17 3.62 -5.48
CA ILE A 10 -7.90 4.14 -4.13
C ILE A 10 -6.55 3.62 -3.67
N ILE A 11 -5.64 4.53 -3.28
CA ILE A 11 -4.30 4.19 -2.79
C ILE A 11 -4.07 4.84 -1.44
N THR A 12 -3.98 4.02 -0.39
CA THR A 12 -3.76 4.54 0.95
C THR A 12 -2.28 4.81 1.21
N GLY A 13 -1.97 5.95 1.86
CA GLY A 13 -0.59 6.35 2.17
C GLY A 13 0.22 6.81 0.95
N ALA A 14 -0.42 7.52 0.00
CA ALA A 14 0.19 7.92 -1.27
C ALA A 14 0.61 9.40 -1.34
N GLY A 15 0.85 10.06 -0.21
CA GLY A 15 1.39 11.42 -0.19
C GLY A 15 2.78 11.49 -0.83
N ARG A 16 3.07 12.62 -1.49
CA ARG A 16 4.34 12.84 -2.20
C ARG A 16 5.55 12.66 -1.29
N ALA A 17 6.46 11.81 -1.71
CA ALA A 17 7.80 11.68 -1.15
C ALA A 17 8.77 11.40 -2.29
N VAL A 18 9.91 12.07 -2.29
CA VAL A 18 10.95 11.93 -3.31
C VAL A 18 12.30 11.66 -2.68
N LEU A 19 13.14 10.95 -3.38
CA LEU A 19 14.54 10.72 -3.08
C LEU A 19 15.39 11.94 -3.45
N SER A 20 16.65 11.94 -3.07
CA SER A 20 17.56 13.05 -3.41
C SER A 20 17.82 13.20 -4.90
N ASP A 21 17.60 12.17 -5.70
CA ASP A 21 17.67 12.17 -7.16
C ASP A 21 16.34 12.57 -7.86
N GLY A 22 15.31 12.87 -7.08
CA GLY A 22 13.99 13.27 -7.58
C GLY A 22 13.05 12.10 -7.92
N THR A 23 13.47 10.86 -7.78
CA THR A 23 12.61 9.68 -7.99
C THR A 23 11.64 9.45 -6.84
N CYS A 24 10.66 8.54 -7.00
CA CYS A 24 9.64 8.27 -5.98
C CYS A 24 10.25 7.70 -4.69
N GLY A 25 10.12 8.43 -3.60
CA GLY A 25 10.71 8.12 -2.29
C GLY A 25 9.76 7.39 -1.33
N SER A 26 8.57 6.97 -1.77
CA SER A 26 7.68 6.09 -0.98
C SER A 26 6.92 5.14 -1.88
N ILE A 27 6.59 3.97 -1.36
CA ILE A 27 5.87 2.94 -2.12
C ILE A 27 4.52 3.45 -2.59
N GLY A 28 3.71 4.06 -1.70
CA GLY A 28 2.39 4.57 -2.06
C GLY A 28 2.42 5.64 -3.16
N TYR A 29 3.39 6.57 -3.12
CA TYR A 29 3.55 7.57 -4.16
C TYR A 29 4.08 6.97 -5.47
N GLY A 30 4.97 5.98 -5.39
CA GLY A 30 5.44 5.23 -6.57
C GLY A 30 4.32 4.47 -7.27
N ILE A 31 3.41 3.84 -6.50
CA ILE A 31 2.22 3.19 -7.04
C ILE A 31 1.30 4.22 -7.70
N ALA A 32 1.03 5.36 -7.02
CA ALA A 32 0.19 6.42 -7.58
C ALA A 32 0.75 6.93 -8.91
N THR A 33 2.06 7.13 -9.00
CA THR A 33 2.75 7.52 -10.24
C THR A 33 2.61 6.47 -11.33
N ALA A 34 2.78 5.18 -11.00
CA ALA A 34 2.64 4.10 -11.98
C ALA A 34 1.20 3.99 -12.52
N TYR A 35 0.19 4.15 -11.66
CA TYR A 35 -1.22 4.15 -12.06
C TYR A 35 -1.60 5.38 -12.89
N ALA A 36 -1.08 6.56 -12.52
CA ALA A 36 -1.26 7.79 -13.27
C ALA A 36 -0.74 7.68 -14.71
N LYS A 37 0.43 7.05 -14.92
CA LYS A 37 1.00 6.75 -16.24
C LYS A 37 0.11 5.87 -17.12
N GLU A 38 -0.76 5.04 -16.51
CA GLU A 38 -1.75 4.24 -17.22
C GLU A 38 -3.09 4.97 -17.44
N GLY A 39 -3.18 6.25 -17.06
CA GLY A 39 -4.38 7.06 -17.24
C GLY A 39 -5.49 6.79 -16.22
N CYS A 40 -5.15 6.21 -15.07
CA CYS A 40 -6.09 5.94 -13.98
C CYS A 40 -6.39 7.21 -13.20
N ASN A 41 -7.66 7.47 -12.88
CA ASN A 41 -8.02 8.47 -11.88
C ASN A 41 -7.71 7.93 -10.48
N LEU A 42 -7.26 8.79 -9.59
CA LEU A 42 -6.74 8.40 -8.30
C LEU A 42 -7.51 9.02 -7.14
N VAL A 43 -7.72 8.23 -6.10
CA VAL A 43 -8.03 8.70 -4.75
C VAL A 43 -6.83 8.39 -3.88
N ILE A 44 -6.14 9.41 -3.40
CA ILE A 44 -4.96 9.22 -2.55
C ILE A 44 -5.26 9.68 -1.13
N THR A 45 -4.89 8.83 -0.16
CA THR A 45 -5.11 9.16 1.25
C THR A 45 -3.82 9.25 2.03
N GLY A 46 -3.86 9.96 3.14
CA GLY A 46 -2.74 10.09 4.08
C GLY A 46 -3.01 11.13 5.15
N ARG A 47 -2.14 11.22 6.15
CA ARG A 47 -2.29 12.14 7.28
C ARG A 47 -1.80 13.55 6.99
N ASN A 48 -0.82 13.69 6.12
CA ASN A 48 -0.20 14.97 5.79
C ASN A 48 -0.84 15.58 4.55
N LEU A 49 -1.70 16.59 4.75
CA LEU A 49 -2.44 17.26 3.67
C LEU A 49 -1.49 17.86 2.62
N LYS A 50 -0.43 18.56 3.04
CA LYS A 50 0.52 19.18 2.10
C LYS A 50 1.16 18.16 1.16
N LYS A 51 1.54 16.97 1.67
CA LYS A 51 2.08 15.91 0.81
C LYS A 51 1.06 15.35 -0.17
N LEU A 52 -0.22 15.36 0.19
CA LEU A 52 -1.31 14.95 -0.71
C LEU A 52 -1.55 16.00 -1.80
N GLU A 53 -1.55 17.29 -1.43
CA GLU A 53 -1.67 18.41 -2.37
C GLU A 53 -0.53 18.42 -3.39
N ASP A 54 0.72 18.26 -2.93
CA ASP A 54 1.90 18.18 -3.79
C ASP A 54 1.83 16.96 -4.73
N ALA A 55 1.34 15.81 -4.25
CA ALA A 55 1.13 14.62 -5.08
C ALA A 55 0.07 14.87 -6.16
N LYS A 56 -1.07 15.47 -5.78
CA LYS A 56 -2.16 15.80 -6.70
C LYS A 56 -1.67 16.72 -7.80
N GLU A 57 -1.06 17.87 -7.44
CA GLU A 57 -0.56 18.85 -8.39
C GLU A 57 0.41 18.22 -9.41
N GLU A 58 1.38 17.42 -8.92
CA GLU A 58 2.37 16.79 -9.78
C GLU A 58 1.73 15.74 -10.71
N LEU A 59 0.87 14.85 -10.17
CA LEU A 59 0.28 13.76 -10.95
C LEU A 59 -0.72 14.29 -12.00
N GLU A 60 -1.56 15.26 -11.66
CA GLU A 60 -2.49 15.88 -12.60
C GLU A 60 -1.74 16.63 -13.71
N ARG A 61 -0.70 17.41 -13.35
CA ARG A 61 0.11 18.15 -14.31
C ARG A 61 0.89 17.26 -15.28
N LEU A 62 1.44 16.13 -14.79
CA LEU A 62 2.30 15.28 -15.62
C LEU A 62 1.51 14.28 -16.47
N TYR A 63 0.36 13.82 -16.00
CA TYR A 63 -0.35 12.68 -16.63
C TYR A 63 -1.76 13.00 -17.09
N GLY A 64 -2.29 14.20 -16.80
CA GLY A 64 -3.61 14.64 -17.26
C GLY A 64 -4.79 13.83 -16.70
N ILE A 65 -4.58 13.18 -15.56
CA ILE A 65 -5.61 12.43 -14.82
C ILE A 65 -6.30 13.32 -13.78
N GLN A 66 -7.35 12.83 -13.15
CA GLN A 66 -7.97 13.48 -11.99
C GLN A 66 -7.50 12.81 -10.69
N VAL A 67 -7.17 13.61 -9.69
CA VAL A 67 -6.75 13.13 -8.37
C VAL A 67 -7.64 13.74 -7.27
N LEU A 68 -8.36 12.89 -6.55
CA LEU A 68 -9.05 13.25 -5.31
C LEU A 68 -8.10 13.00 -4.13
N ILE A 69 -7.91 14.00 -3.28
CA ILE A 69 -7.16 13.84 -2.03
C ILE A 69 -8.14 13.71 -0.86
N CYS A 70 -7.91 12.73 0.01
CA CYS A 70 -8.65 12.57 1.25
C CYS A 70 -7.67 12.50 2.42
N GLN A 71 -7.65 13.55 3.26
CA GLN A 71 -6.90 13.48 4.50
C GLN A 71 -7.58 12.48 5.43
N ALA A 72 -6.89 11.40 5.77
CA ALA A 72 -7.43 10.32 6.59
C ALA A 72 -6.36 9.81 7.56
N ASP A 73 -6.67 9.83 8.84
CA ASP A 73 -5.91 9.14 9.88
C ASP A 73 -6.70 7.92 10.36
N VAL A 74 -6.11 6.75 10.19
CA VAL A 74 -6.66 5.46 10.58
C VAL A 74 -5.83 4.81 11.71
N SER A 75 -5.06 5.60 12.44
CA SER A 75 -4.20 5.11 13.52
C SER A 75 -4.84 5.15 14.90
N ASP A 76 -5.93 5.88 15.07
CA ASP A 76 -6.58 6.09 16.37
C ASP A 76 -7.51 4.93 16.78
N GLY A 77 -8.10 4.24 15.83
CA GLY A 77 -8.93 3.06 16.07
C GLY A 77 -10.40 3.35 16.31
N ALA A 78 -10.74 4.34 17.13
CA ALA A 78 -12.14 4.61 17.53
C ALA A 78 -13.06 4.97 16.34
N ASP A 79 -12.57 5.81 15.44
CA ASP A 79 -13.35 6.34 14.32
C ASP A 79 -12.90 5.82 12.94
N ASN A 80 -12.05 4.81 12.90
CA ASN A 80 -11.46 4.31 11.64
C ASN A 80 -12.52 3.94 10.59
N GLU A 81 -13.60 3.27 10.99
CA GLU A 81 -14.67 2.88 10.07
C GLU A 81 -15.39 4.11 9.49
N ALA A 82 -15.67 5.12 10.32
CA ALA A 82 -16.30 6.38 9.89
C ALA A 82 -15.39 7.17 8.93
N VAL A 83 -14.09 7.26 9.23
CA VAL A 83 -13.09 7.89 8.37
C VAL A 83 -13.05 7.21 7.01
N VAL A 84 -12.97 5.87 6.98
CA VAL A 84 -12.97 5.10 5.73
C VAL A 84 -14.25 5.32 4.93
N ASN A 85 -15.42 5.22 5.57
CA ASN A 85 -16.70 5.46 4.90
C ASN A 85 -16.78 6.87 4.30
N GLY A 86 -16.20 7.87 4.96
CA GLY A 86 -16.07 9.23 4.43
C GLY A 86 -15.23 9.30 3.15
N VAL A 87 -14.12 8.56 3.09
CA VAL A 87 -13.27 8.46 1.89
C VAL A 87 -14.04 7.78 0.74
N ILE A 88 -14.74 6.67 1.02
CA ILE A 88 -15.51 5.95 0.00
C ILE A 88 -16.64 6.82 -0.55
N LYS A 89 -17.38 7.52 0.34
CA LYS A 89 -18.43 8.44 -0.10
C LYS A 89 -17.88 9.51 -1.05
N GLN A 90 -16.80 10.19 -0.67
CA GLN A 90 -16.18 11.21 -1.52
C GLN A 90 -15.70 10.62 -2.87
N THR A 91 -15.17 9.39 -2.86
CA THR A 91 -14.75 8.68 -4.08
C THR A 91 -15.93 8.48 -5.04
N ILE A 92 -17.05 8.01 -4.52
CA ILE A 92 -18.23 7.72 -5.34
C ILE A 92 -18.90 9.02 -5.79
N ASP A 93 -18.99 10.02 -4.94
CA ASP A 93 -19.53 11.34 -5.31
C ASP A 93 -18.70 11.99 -6.46
N THR A 94 -17.39 11.71 -6.51
CA THR A 94 -16.48 12.31 -7.50
C THR A 94 -16.38 11.49 -8.80
N PHE A 95 -16.21 10.16 -8.68
CA PHE A 95 -15.87 9.30 -9.82
C PHE A 95 -16.96 8.28 -10.17
N GLY A 96 -17.93 8.03 -9.30
CA GLY A 96 -19.02 7.07 -9.50
C GLY A 96 -18.62 5.61 -9.49
N ARG A 97 -17.32 5.29 -9.28
CA ARG A 97 -16.80 3.92 -9.38
C ARG A 97 -15.54 3.69 -8.55
N ILE A 98 -15.28 2.43 -8.23
CA ILE A 98 -14.01 1.95 -7.67
C ILE A 98 -13.61 0.69 -8.43
N ASP A 99 -12.46 0.71 -9.09
CA ASP A 99 -11.93 -0.43 -9.85
C ASP A 99 -10.78 -1.13 -9.12
N VAL A 100 -10.01 -0.36 -8.34
CA VAL A 100 -8.85 -0.89 -7.63
C VAL A 100 -8.78 -0.31 -6.22
N LEU A 101 -8.53 -1.18 -5.25
CA LEU A 101 -8.18 -0.79 -3.89
C LEU A 101 -6.76 -1.23 -3.56
N ILE A 102 -5.92 -0.29 -3.11
CA ILE A 102 -4.55 -0.56 -2.67
C ILE A 102 -4.38 -0.13 -1.20
N ASN A 103 -4.35 -1.11 -0.31
CA ASN A 103 -4.12 -0.93 1.11
C ASN A 103 -2.61 -0.96 1.42
N ASN A 104 -1.96 0.21 1.33
CA ASN A 104 -0.53 0.37 1.54
C ASN A 104 -0.19 1.08 2.86
N ALA A 105 -1.06 1.98 3.35
CA ALA A 105 -0.79 2.74 4.56
C ALA A 105 -0.68 1.87 5.81
N GLN A 106 0.35 2.15 6.63
CA GLN A 106 0.46 1.61 7.99
C GLN A 106 1.42 2.46 8.82
N ALA A 107 1.17 2.55 10.13
CA ALA A 107 2.09 3.04 11.14
C ALA A 107 2.48 1.91 12.09
N SER A 108 3.67 1.95 12.66
CA SER A 108 4.13 0.96 13.64
C SER A 108 5.25 1.52 14.51
N ALA A 109 5.41 0.95 15.69
CA ALA A 109 6.57 1.14 16.56
C ALA A 109 7.60 0.04 16.28
N SER A 110 8.54 0.31 15.38
CA SER A 110 9.60 -0.63 15.01
C SER A 110 10.77 -0.58 15.98
N GLY A 111 11.48 -1.70 16.14
CA GLY A 111 12.67 -1.82 16.98
C GLY A 111 12.37 -2.06 18.47
N VAL A 112 11.09 -2.24 18.85
CA VAL A 112 10.69 -2.51 20.24
C VAL A 112 10.53 -4.02 20.45
N PRO A 113 11.32 -4.64 21.36
CA PRO A 113 11.19 -6.07 21.67
C PRO A 113 9.81 -6.44 22.22
N LEU A 114 9.35 -7.68 21.95
CA LEU A 114 8.05 -8.17 22.41
C LEU A 114 7.83 -7.99 23.91
N ALA A 115 8.84 -8.28 24.73
CA ALA A 115 8.74 -8.19 26.19
C ALA A 115 8.51 -6.77 26.73
N THR A 116 8.84 -5.74 25.94
CA THR A 116 8.71 -4.32 26.32
C THR A 116 7.73 -3.56 25.42
N HIS A 117 7.03 -4.29 24.54
CA HIS A 117 6.07 -3.70 23.62
C HIS A 117 4.79 -3.29 24.36
N THR A 118 4.40 -2.03 24.26
CA THR A 118 3.19 -1.55 24.95
C THR A 118 1.93 -1.87 24.15
N THR A 119 0.79 -1.85 24.85
CA THR A 119 -0.52 -2.03 24.20
C THR A 119 -0.79 -0.94 23.17
N GLU A 120 -0.39 0.31 23.45
CA GLU A 120 -0.55 1.45 22.54
C GLU A 120 0.25 1.22 21.24
N ASN A 121 1.51 0.77 21.35
CA ASN A 121 2.33 0.43 20.19
C ASN A 121 1.75 -0.75 19.40
N PHE A 122 1.17 -1.73 20.09
CA PHE A 122 0.50 -2.86 19.45
C PHE A 122 -0.74 -2.38 18.70
N ASN A 123 -1.61 -1.61 19.36
CA ASN A 123 -2.82 -1.07 18.80
C ASN A 123 -2.58 -0.15 17.60
N LEU A 124 -1.51 0.68 17.64
CA LEU A 124 -1.13 1.53 16.52
C LEU A 124 -0.97 0.73 15.22
N ALA A 125 -0.26 -0.39 15.28
CA ALA A 125 -0.05 -1.24 14.10
C ALA A 125 -1.33 -1.98 13.68
N MET A 126 -2.11 -2.45 14.65
CA MET A 126 -3.36 -3.17 14.38
C MET A 126 -4.40 -2.22 13.77
N PHE A 127 -4.62 -1.04 14.33
CA PHE A 127 -5.61 -0.09 13.83
C PHE A 127 -5.23 0.48 12.47
N SER A 128 -4.00 0.97 12.32
CA SER A 128 -3.57 1.58 11.06
C SER A 128 -3.32 0.57 9.93
N GLY A 129 -3.05 -0.69 10.26
CA GLY A 129 -2.78 -1.76 9.30
C GLY A 129 -3.99 -2.66 9.10
N LEU A 130 -4.22 -3.60 10.02
CA LEU A 130 -5.22 -4.66 9.84
C LEU A 130 -6.66 -4.13 9.82
N TYR A 131 -7.05 -3.34 10.82
CA TYR A 131 -8.42 -2.81 10.89
C TYR A 131 -8.72 -1.84 9.74
N ALA A 132 -7.78 -0.94 9.41
CA ALA A 132 -7.95 -0.06 8.27
C ALA A 132 -8.13 -0.84 6.96
N CYS A 133 -7.28 -1.86 6.72
CA CYS A 133 -7.42 -2.75 5.57
C CYS A 133 -8.80 -3.43 5.52
N PHE A 134 -9.26 -3.97 6.65
CA PHE A 134 -10.60 -4.57 6.77
C PHE A 134 -11.71 -3.58 6.43
N TYR A 135 -11.69 -2.37 6.98
CA TYR A 135 -12.73 -1.36 6.73
C TYR A 135 -12.73 -0.90 5.26
N TYR A 136 -11.57 -0.63 4.67
CA TYR A 136 -11.49 -0.28 3.25
C TYR A 136 -12.01 -1.40 2.35
N MET A 137 -11.62 -2.65 2.61
CA MET A 137 -12.10 -3.79 1.84
C MET A 137 -13.61 -3.93 1.95
N LYS A 138 -14.17 -3.90 3.15
CA LYS A 138 -15.61 -3.99 3.41
C LYS A 138 -16.39 -2.87 2.71
N ALA A 139 -15.95 -1.63 2.84
CA ALA A 139 -16.62 -0.46 2.27
C ALA A 139 -16.51 -0.39 0.73
N CYS A 140 -15.41 -0.87 0.14
CA CYS A 140 -15.22 -0.91 -1.30
C CYS A 140 -15.93 -2.07 -1.99
N TYR A 141 -16.27 -3.16 -1.27
CA TYR A 141 -16.79 -4.40 -1.84
C TYR A 141 -17.96 -4.20 -2.82
N PRO A 142 -19.05 -3.46 -2.51
CA PRO A 142 -20.16 -3.31 -3.43
C PRO A 142 -19.75 -2.72 -4.78
N TYR A 143 -18.84 -1.74 -4.78
CA TYR A 143 -18.35 -1.08 -5.99
C TYR A 143 -17.34 -1.94 -6.76
N LEU A 144 -16.46 -2.66 -6.04
CA LEU A 144 -15.54 -3.62 -6.64
C LEU A 144 -16.29 -4.78 -7.32
N LYS A 145 -17.43 -5.20 -6.76
CA LYS A 145 -18.30 -6.21 -7.37
C LYS A 145 -18.88 -5.74 -8.71
N GLU A 146 -19.34 -4.49 -8.78
CA GLU A 146 -19.87 -3.91 -10.03
C GLU A 146 -18.80 -3.81 -11.12
N THR A 147 -17.57 -3.43 -10.75
CA THR A 147 -16.47 -3.24 -11.68
C THR A 147 -15.67 -4.51 -11.96
N LYS A 148 -15.94 -5.60 -11.23
CA LYS A 148 -15.09 -6.80 -11.15
C LYS A 148 -13.65 -6.40 -10.84
N GLY A 149 -13.48 -5.60 -9.80
CA GLY A 149 -12.27 -4.88 -9.47
C GLY A 149 -11.13 -5.74 -8.93
N SER A 150 -10.09 -5.08 -8.46
CA SER A 150 -8.89 -5.73 -7.90
C SER A 150 -8.54 -5.14 -6.53
N VAL A 151 -8.12 -5.98 -5.60
CA VAL A 151 -7.59 -5.56 -4.29
C VAL A 151 -6.14 -5.98 -4.18
N ILE A 152 -5.29 -5.04 -3.77
CA ILE A 152 -3.87 -5.26 -3.53
C ILE A 152 -3.57 -4.81 -2.11
N ASN A 153 -3.29 -5.75 -1.24
CA ASN A 153 -2.96 -5.50 0.15
C ASN A 153 -1.45 -5.60 0.38
N PHE A 154 -0.91 -4.73 1.21
CA PHE A 154 0.51 -4.71 1.53
C PHE A 154 0.78 -5.42 2.87
N ALA A 155 1.44 -6.57 2.78
CA ALA A 155 2.05 -7.27 3.90
C ALA A 155 3.56 -6.98 3.98
N SER A 156 4.35 -7.86 4.59
CA SER A 156 5.79 -7.66 4.76
C SER A 156 6.51 -8.99 5.00
N GLY A 157 7.74 -9.09 4.53
CA GLY A 157 8.67 -10.14 4.94
C GLY A 157 8.90 -10.20 6.46
N ALA A 158 8.72 -9.09 7.18
CA ALA A 158 8.84 -9.06 8.64
C ALA A 158 7.85 -10.03 9.33
N GLY A 159 6.63 -10.18 8.79
CA GLY A 159 5.68 -11.18 9.27
C GLY A 159 6.07 -12.59 8.88
N LEU A 160 6.52 -12.78 7.63
CA LEU A 160 6.91 -14.08 7.09
C LEU A 160 8.11 -14.70 7.80
N PHE A 161 9.07 -13.87 8.25
CA PHE A 161 10.36 -14.33 8.77
C PHE A 161 10.57 -14.02 10.26
N GLY A 162 9.63 -13.33 10.93
CA GLY A 162 9.70 -13.03 12.35
C GLY A 162 10.84 -12.07 12.72
N ASN A 163 10.94 -10.93 12.05
CA ASN A 163 12.00 -9.97 12.28
C ASN A 163 11.97 -9.42 13.71
N TYR A 164 13.14 -9.35 14.35
CA TYR A 164 13.31 -8.81 15.69
C TYR A 164 12.75 -7.39 15.82
N GLY A 165 12.06 -7.10 16.93
CA GLY A 165 11.51 -5.79 17.24
C GLY A 165 10.32 -5.36 16.36
N GLN A 166 9.66 -6.30 15.68
CA GLN A 166 8.55 -6.03 14.75
C GLN A 166 7.24 -6.72 15.18
N CYS A 167 7.03 -7.02 16.46
CA CYS A 167 5.94 -7.92 16.88
C CYS A 167 4.55 -7.43 16.45
N SER A 168 4.17 -6.20 16.71
CA SER A 168 2.85 -5.65 16.32
C SER A 168 2.71 -5.47 14.82
N TYR A 169 3.78 -5.04 14.17
CA TYR A 169 3.83 -4.90 12.72
C TYR A 169 3.67 -6.26 12.02
N ALA A 170 4.43 -7.26 12.45
CA ALA A 170 4.35 -8.62 11.95
C ALA A 170 2.95 -9.23 12.15
N ALA A 171 2.37 -9.07 13.36
CA ALA A 171 1.03 -9.54 13.66
C ALA A 171 -0.03 -8.91 12.73
N ALA A 172 0.02 -7.58 12.52
CA ALA A 172 -0.89 -6.89 11.62
C ALA A 172 -0.71 -7.37 10.16
N LYS A 173 0.55 -7.53 9.70
CA LYS A 173 0.85 -7.97 8.32
C LYS A 173 0.44 -9.42 8.05
N GLU A 174 0.58 -10.32 9.01
CA GLU A 174 0.04 -11.68 8.88
C GLU A 174 -1.48 -11.71 8.97
N GLY A 175 -2.11 -10.87 9.79
CA GLY A 175 -3.56 -10.68 9.80
C GLY A 175 -4.10 -10.23 8.45
N ILE A 176 -3.43 -9.28 7.78
CA ILE A 176 -3.77 -8.82 6.42
C ILE A 176 -3.68 -9.97 5.41
N ARG A 177 -2.65 -10.84 5.50
CA ARG A 177 -2.54 -12.02 4.64
C ARG A 177 -3.68 -13.00 4.84
N GLY A 178 -4.06 -13.26 6.11
CA GLY A 178 -5.20 -14.10 6.45
C GLY A 178 -6.50 -13.56 5.87
N LEU A 179 -6.79 -12.27 6.13
CA LEU A 179 -7.95 -11.56 5.61
C LEU A 179 -8.02 -11.60 4.08
N SER A 180 -6.89 -11.41 3.41
CA SER A 180 -6.82 -11.40 1.94
C SER A 180 -7.17 -12.75 1.33
N ARG A 181 -6.72 -13.86 1.93
CA ARG A 181 -7.06 -15.22 1.47
C ARG A 181 -8.56 -15.51 1.60
N VAL A 182 -9.17 -15.10 2.72
CA VAL A 182 -10.62 -15.26 2.91
C VAL A 182 -11.37 -14.46 1.85
N ALA A 183 -11.02 -13.17 1.67
CA ALA A 183 -11.65 -12.32 0.67
C ALA A 183 -11.47 -12.85 -0.77
N ALA A 184 -10.30 -13.39 -1.12
CA ALA A 184 -10.07 -14.01 -2.43
C ALA A 184 -11.02 -15.18 -2.70
N THR A 185 -11.30 -15.99 -1.67
CA THR A 185 -12.25 -17.12 -1.76
C THR A 185 -13.69 -16.64 -1.88
N GLU A 186 -14.10 -15.70 -1.01
CA GLU A 186 -15.49 -15.22 -0.95
C GLU A 186 -15.87 -14.36 -2.15
N TRP A 187 -14.94 -13.53 -2.67
CA TRP A 187 -15.20 -12.54 -3.71
C TRP A 187 -14.82 -13.03 -5.12
N GLY A 188 -14.17 -14.18 -5.22
CA GLY A 188 -13.85 -14.82 -6.51
C GLY A 188 -15.08 -15.02 -7.41
N PRO A 189 -16.23 -15.52 -6.90
CA PRO A 189 -17.47 -15.64 -7.68
C PRO A 189 -17.99 -14.31 -8.24
N ASP A 190 -17.67 -13.17 -7.60
CA ASP A 190 -18.02 -11.82 -8.06
C ASP A 190 -17.01 -11.25 -9.07
N GLY A 191 -15.98 -12.01 -9.45
CA GLY A 191 -14.93 -11.59 -10.38
C GLY A 191 -13.90 -10.64 -9.78
N ILE A 192 -13.83 -10.51 -8.46
CA ILE A 192 -12.83 -9.69 -7.75
C ILE A 192 -11.60 -10.56 -7.46
N ASN A 193 -10.41 -10.08 -7.82
CA ASN A 193 -9.17 -10.70 -7.38
C ASN A 193 -8.54 -9.93 -6.22
N VAL A 194 -8.01 -10.67 -5.24
CA VAL A 194 -7.40 -10.12 -4.03
C VAL A 194 -6.01 -10.73 -3.86
N ASN A 195 -4.97 -9.92 -3.91
CA ASN A 195 -3.58 -10.36 -3.77
C ASN A 195 -2.82 -9.53 -2.73
N VAL A 196 -1.73 -10.08 -2.27
CA VAL A 196 -0.86 -9.46 -1.26
C VAL A 196 0.53 -9.24 -1.85
N ILE A 197 1.12 -8.08 -1.58
CA ILE A 197 2.52 -7.77 -1.89
C ILE A 197 3.32 -7.60 -0.61
N CYS A 198 4.50 -8.24 -0.56
CA CYS A 198 5.53 -8.02 0.46
C CYS A 198 6.76 -7.40 -0.21
N PRO A 199 6.88 -6.06 -0.23
CA PRO A 199 7.97 -5.40 -0.94
C PRO A 199 9.16 -5.07 -0.06
N ILE A 200 10.34 -4.97 -0.69
CA ILE A 200 11.49 -4.21 -0.17
C ILE A 200 11.83 -3.13 -1.21
N ALA A 201 11.75 -1.86 -0.81
CA ALA A 201 11.99 -0.74 -1.70
C ALA A 201 12.95 0.28 -1.10
N TRP A 202 13.70 0.99 -1.97
CA TRP A 202 14.46 2.15 -1.58
C TRP A 202 13.50 3.33 -1.33
N THR A 203 13.49 3.83 -0.12
CA THR A 203 12.57 4.90 0.29
C THR A 203 13.32 6.08 0.87
N ALA A 204 12.71 7.25 0.88
CA ALA A 204 13.26 8.45 1.50
C ALA A 204 13.56 8.23 3.01
N GLN A 205 12.77 7.40 3.69
CA GLN A 205 13.06 7.03 5.07
C GLN A 205 14.36 6.23 5.19
N LEU A 206 14.57 5.26 4.30
CA LEU A 206 15.79 4.44 4.28
C LEU A 206 17.01 5.26 3.85
N GLU A 207 16.85 6.15 2.86
CA GLU A 207 17.88 7.10 2.42
C GLU A 207 18.30 8.04 3.56
N ASN A 208 17.33 8.57 4.29
CA ASN A 208 17.58 9.44 5.45
C ASN A 208 18.28 8.68 6.60
N PHE A 209 17.88 7.42 6.82
CA PHE A 209 18.56 6.57 7.81
C PHE A 209 20.02 6.30 7.42
N GLN A 210 20.28 6.01 6.15
CA GLN A 210 21.65 5.84 5.65
C GLN A 210 22.50 7.10 5.83
N LYS A 211 21.93 8.28 5.52
CA LYS A 211 22.63 9.57 5.67
C LYS A 211 22.91 9.94 7.13
N ALA A 212 21.93 9.70 8.00
CA ALA A 212 22.04 10.05 9.41
C ALA A 212 22.90 9.07 10.23
N TYR A 213 22.90 7.78 9.87
CA TYR A 213 23.53 6.71 10.63
C TYR A 213 24.24 5.70 9.72
N PRO A 214 25.31 6.10 8.96
CA PRO A 214 25.93 5.25 7.94
C PRO A 214 26.49 3.94 8.49
N ASP A 215 27.11 3.93 9.68
CA ASP A 215 27.65 2.72 10.27
C ASP A 215 26.55 1.76 10.72
N ALA A 216 25.48 2.28 11.33
CA ALA A 216 24.32 1.47 11.71
C ALA A 216 23.60 0.92 10.47
N PHE A 217 23.50 1.70 9.42
CA PHE A 217 22.96 1.25 8.13
C PHE A 217 23.78 0.07 7.60
N LYS A 218 25.10 0.22 7.48
CA LYS A 218 26.00 -0.83 6.98
C LYS A 218 25.94 -2.12 7.82
N ALA A 219 25.76 -2.00 9.12
CA ALA A 219 25.69 -3.15 10.02
C ALA A 219 24.36 -3.90 9.95
N ASN A 220 23.24 -3.20 9.71
CA ASN A 220 21.89 -3.76 9.89
C ASN A 220 21.09 -3.91 8.58
N VAL A 221 21.44 -3.20 7.49
CA VAL A 221 20.71 -3.21 6.24
C VAL A 221 21.45 -4.09 5.23
N LYS A 222 20.83 -5.24 4.91
CA LYS A 222 21.39 -6.20 3.94
C LYS A 222 20.92 -5.85 2.54
N MET A 223 21.83 -5.88 1.57
CA MET A 223 21.51 -5.70 0.16
C MET A 223 20.80 -6.95 -0.38
N PRO A 224 19.67 -6.80 -1.12
CA PRO A 224 19.06 -7.90 -1.84
C PRO A 224 20.02 -8.57 -2.83
N PRO A 225 19.85 -9.88 -3.15
CA PRO A 225 20.64 -10.58 -4.16
C PRO A 225 20.67 -9.90 -5.54
N MET A 226 19.62 -9.18 -5.94
CA MET A 226 19.59 -8.40 -7.18
C MET A 226 20.52 -7.17 -7.16
N GLY A 227 21.19 -6.86 -6.03
CA GLY A 227 22.17 -5.80 -5.91
C GLY A 227 21.58 -4.41 -5.65
N HIS A 228 20.28 -4.28 -5.53
CA HIS A 228 19.61 -3.01 -5.20
C HIS A 228 18.29 -3.25 -4.44
N TYR A 229 17.81 -2.22 -3.77
CA TYR A 229 16.45 -2.14 -3.24
C TYR A 229 15.49 -1.71 -4.35
N GLY A 230 14.30 -2.30 -4.39
CA GLY A 230 13.32 -2.03 -5.45
C GLY A 230 12.97 -0.55 -5.60
N ASP A 231 12.86 -0.10 -6.85
CA ASP A 231 12.32 1.22 -7.20
C ASP A 231 10.81 1.24 -6.91
N SER A 232 10.36 2.22 -6.13
CA SER A 232 8.97 2.31 -5.67
C SER A 232 7.96 2.42 -6.81
N GLU A 233 8.32 3.06 -7.93
CA GLU A 233 7.47 3.17 -9.12
C GLU A 233 7.66 2.00 -10.09
N LYS A 234 8.93 1.78 -10.52
CA LYS A 234 9.21 0.90 -11.67
C LYS A 234 9.15 -0.58 -11.32
N GLU A 235 9.48 -0.95 -10.07
CA GLU A 235 9.57 -2.36 -9.66
C GLU A 235 8.47 -2.77 -8.69
N ILE A 236 7.91 -1.83 -7.91
CA ILE A 236 6.76 -2.10 -7.04
C ILE A 236 5.46 -1.61 -7.68
N GLY A 237 5.39 -0.35 -8.07
CA GLY A 237 4.19 0.27 -8.64
C GLY A 237 3.74 -0.41 -9.94
N ARG A 238 4.68 -0.75 -10.83
CA ARG A 238 4.36 -1.43 -12.09
C ARG A 238 3.83 -2.85 -11.87
N VAL A 239 4.27 -3.57 -10.85
CA VAL A 239 3.68 -4.87 -10.49
C VAL A 239 2.24 -4.69 -9.99
N CYS A 240 1.99 -3.67 -9.15
CA CYS A 240 0.62 -3.34 -8.72
C CYS A 240 -0.30 -3.02 -9.91
N VAL A 241 0.21 -2.31 -10.92
CA VAL A 241 -0.53 -2.05 -12.17
C VAL A 241 -0.90 -3.36 -12.87
N GLN A 242 0.04 -4.32 -12.99
CA GLN A 242 -0.26 -5.62 -13.63
C GLN A 242 -1.28 -6.44 -12.84
N LEU A 243 -1.28 -6.41 -11.51
CA LEU A 243 -2.28 -7.10 -10.70
C LEU A 243 -3.71 -6.55 -10.88
N ALA A 244 -3.86 -5.36 -11.45
CA ALA A 244 -5.15 -4.78 -11.85
C ALA A 244 -5.45 -4.97 -13.34
N ASN A 245 -4.56 -5.62 -14.11
CA ASN A 245 -4.76 -5.94 -15.51
C ASN A 245 -5.77 -7.09 -15.66
N PRO A 246 -6.76 -6.99 -16.57
CA PRO A 246 -7.68 -8.10 -16.87
C PRO A 246 -7.00 -9.43 -17.16
N ASP A 247 -5.80 -9.42 -17.78
CA ASP A 247 -5.04 -10.63 -18.12
C ASP A 247 -4.53 -11.38 -16.87
N PHE A 248 -4.48 -10.71 -15.70
CA PHE A 248 -4.06 -11.29 -14.42
C PHE A 248 -5.23 -11.67 -13.49
N LYS A 249 -6.48 -11.62 -13.96
CA LYS A 249 -7.67 -11.86 -13.11
C LYS A 249 -7.72 -13.24 -12.49
N TYR A 250 -7.10 -14.26 -13.09
CA TYR A 250 -7.04 -15.61 -12.53
C TYR A 250 -6.06 -15.74 -11.36
N LEU A 251 -5.18 -14.74 -11.16
CA LEU A 251 -4.28 -14.66 -10.01
C LEU A 251 -5.02 -14.02 -8.83
N THR A 252 -5.38 -14.83 -7.83
CA THR A 252 -6.06 -14.40 -6.61
C THR A 252 -5.66 -15.23 -5.41
N GLY A 253 -5.63 -14.63 -4.21
CA GLY A 253 -5.24 -15.28 -2.96
C GLY A 253 -3.73 -15.39 -2.74
N GLU A 254 -2.92 -14.88 -3.67
CA GLU A 254 -1.46 -15.04 -3.65
C GLU A 254 -0.77 -13.98 -2.78
N THR A 255 0.40 -14.36 -2.27
CA THR A 255 1.36 -13.46 -1.64
C THR A 255 2.62 -13.40 -2.48
N LEU A 256 2.86 -12.25 -3.10
CA LEU A 256 4.02 -12.00 -3.95
C LEU A 256 5.09 -11.24 -3.16
N THR A 257 6.29 -11.81 -3.06
CA THR A 257 7.44 -11.11 -2.48
C THR A 257 8.19 -10.35 -3.58
N LEU A 258 8.25 -9.03 -3.44
CA LEU A 258 9.02 -8.14 -4.32
C LEU A 258 10.26 -7.65 -3.54
N GLU A 259 11.19 -8.57 -3.29
CA GLU A 259 12.29 -8.40 -2.34
C GLU A 259 13.67 -8.64 -2.99
N GLY A 260 13.73 -8.65 -4.32
CA GLY A 260 14.98 -8.83 -5.05
C GLY A 260 15.74 -10.12 -4.70
N GLY A 261 15.01 -11.18 -4.33
CA GLY A 261 15.56 -12.48 -3.93
C GLY A 261 15.93 -12.60 -2.43
N MET A 262 15.66 -11.59 -1.60
CA MET A 262 15.99 -11.64 -0.17
C MET A 262 15.07 -12.60 0.61
N GLY A 263 13.80 -12.68 0.23
CA GLY A 263 12.77 -13.48 0.91
C GLY A 263 12.48 -14.80 0.19
N LEU A 264 13.49 -15.59 -0.11
CA LEU A 264 13.29 -16.91 -0.72
C LEU A 264 12.49 -17.81 0.23
N ARG A 265 11.43 -18.41 -0.30
CA ARG A 265 10.60 -19.40 0.38
C ARG A 265 10.69 -20.73 -0.36
N PRO A 266 10.64 -21.86 0.37
CA PRO A 266 10.56 -23.16 -0.27
C PRO A 266 9.25 -23.35 -1.04
#